data_6da33b29b9b56312d540e1c88c8259ae
#
_entry.id   6da33b29b9b56312d540e1c88c8259ae
#
_cell.length_a   1.000
_cell.length_b   1.000
_cell.length_c   1.000
_cell.angle_alpha   90.00
_cell.angle_beta   90.00
_cell.angle_gamma   90.00
#
_symmetry.space_group_name_H-M   'P 1'
#
loop_
_entity.id
_entity.type
_entity.pdbx_description
1 polymer ?
#
loop_
_entity_poly.entity_id
_entity_poly.type
_entity_poly.pdbx_seq_one_letter_code
_entity_poly.pdbx_strand_id
1 'polypeptide(L)'
;MRTQSVDTHPDAERIMIELIRSSPVSKRFRLVQSLTQSAFWANVHAWQERHCGASEQEAAVHVLSYSYGPGLAKLVQAALERREGWHRQPIDLLAVMLPARRALEDLHVPYYLGGSIASSLHGMQQLAQDIDLVVDLDEQMLPSLFAALGQHYLFNEGEARKAVRALTSFPLIHLDTLMKVDVVLPKPEAFDTFMRQLIRCFTLDERYPPIPLASAAEMLLFKVQRYQRDERLRTDGMQDDAEWNDILGMLKVQGPDLDLALLAEWAGKLDVRETWQRALADAGLEEA
;
A
#
# COMPACT_ATOMS: atom_id res chain seq x y z
N MET A 1 -14.82 -23.01 -3.17
CA MET A 1 -14.39 -21.64 -3.50
C MET A 1 -15.36 -20.64 -2.87
N ARG A 2 -14.89 -19.78 -1.97
CA ARG A 2 -15.69 -18.70 -1.35
C ARG A 2 -15.68 -17.49 -2.30
N THR A 3 -16.84 -16.85 -2.55
CA THR A 3 -16.91 -15.56 -3.26
C THR A 3 -16.42 -14.43 -2.37
N GLN A 4 -15.85 -13.36 -2.95
CA GLN A 4 -15.35 -12.22 -2.20
C GLN A 4 -16.47 -11.39 -1.55
N SER A 5 -17.66 -11.45 -2.10
CA SER A 5 -18.86 -10.86 -1.50
C SER A 5 -19.99 -11.88 -1.53
N VAL A 6 -20.78 -11.93 -0.46
CA VAL A 6 -21.89 -12.89 -0.30
C VAL A 6 -23.02 -12.67 -1.32
N ASP A 7 -23.11 -11.48 -1.88
CA ASP A 7 -24.11 -11.09 -2.89
C ASP A 7 -23.60 -11.23 -4.34
N THR A 8 -22.32 -11.61 -4.52
CA THR A 8 -21.74 -11.79 -5.86
C THR A 8 -21.96 -13.22 -6.36
N HIS A 9 -22.59 -13.36 -7.53
CA HIS A 9 -22.74 -14.67 -8.15
C HIS A 9 -21.38 -15.23 -8.57
N PRO A 10 -21.08 -16.54 -8.32
CA PRO A 10 -19.78 -17.13 -8.66
C PRO A 10 -19.35 -16.97 -10.13
N ASP A 11 -20.28 -17.03 -11.08
CA ASP A 11 -19.97 -16.81 -12.49
C ASP A 11 -19.57 -15.36 -12.78
N ALA A 12 -20.20 -14.39 -12.12
CA ALA A 12 -19.84 -12.99 -12.26
C ALA A 12 -18.42 -12.74 -11.70
N GLU A 13 -18.10 -13.34 -10.56
CA GLU A 13 -16.75 -13.26 -9.99
C GLU A 13 -15.71 -13.90 -10.90
N ARG A 14 -16.00 -15.07 -11.49
CA ARG A 14 -15.10 -15.73 -12.44
C ARG A 14 -14.81 -14.85 -13.66
N ILE A 15 -15.85 -14.23 -14.26
CA ILE A 15 -15.67 -13.31 -15.38
C ILE A 15 -14.81 -12.11 -14.96
N MET A 16 -15.04 -11.56 -13.78
CA MET A 16 -14.26 -10.43 -13.26
C MET A 16 -12.79 -10.80 -13.07
N ILE A 17 -12.50 -11.97 -12.51
CA ILE A 17 -11.13 -12.49 -12.35
C ILE A 17 -10.44 -12.61 -13.72
N GLU A 18 -11.10 -13.17 -14.72
CA GLU A 18 -10.55 -13.32 -16.07
C GLU A 18 -10.26 -11.96 -16.73
N LEU A 19 -11.15 -10.97 -16.54
CA LEU A 19 -10.94 -9.59 -17.00
C LEU A 19 -9.76 -8.93 -16.33
N ILE A 20 -9.56 -9.17 -15.03
CA ILE A 20 -8.41 -8.64 -14.30
C ILE A 20 -7.13 -9.30 -14.80
N ARG A 21 -7.09 -10.63 -14.92
CA ARG A 21 -5.93 -11.38 -15.44
C ARG A 21 -5.50 -10.89 -16.82
N SER A 22 -6.46 -10.66 -17.72
CA SER A 22 -6.18 -10.18 -19.08
C SER A 22 -5.81 -8.70 -19.16
N SER A 23 -6.02 -7.94 -18.08
CA SER A 23 -5.74 -6.49 -18.06
C SER A 23 -4.26 -6.21 -17.80
N PRO A 24 -3.62 -5.33 -18.59
CA PRO A 24 -2.26 -4.86 -18.31
C PRO A 24 -2.13 -4.24 -16.92
N VAL A 25 -0.97 -4.36 -16.29
CA VAL A 25 -0.70 -3.78 -14.96
C VAL A 25 -0.97 -2.28 -14.93
N SER A 26 -0.62 -1.55 -16.00
CA SER A 26 -0.91 -0.11 -16.15
C SER A 26 -2.40 0.21 -16.12
N LYS A 27 -3.28 -0.65 -16.67
CA LYS A 27 -4.73 -0.47 -16.58
C LYS A 27 -5.23 -0.72 -15.16
N ARG A 28 -4.72 -1.76 -14.50
CA ARG A 28 -5.03 -2.05 -13.09
C ARG A 28 -4.60 -0.89 -12.19
N PHE A 29 -3.40 -0.35 -12.39
CA PHE A 29 -2.91 0.82 -11.66
C PHE A 29 -3.79 2.06 -11.85
N ARG A 30 -4.19 2.37 -13.09
CA ARG A 30 -5.11 3.50 -13.34
C ARG A 30 -6.44 3.37 -12.61
N LEU A 31 -6.95 2.15 -12.44
CA LEU A 31 -8.17 1.91 -11.67
C LEU A 31 -7.92 2.17 -10.17
N VAL A 32 -6.82 1.68 -9.59
CA VAL A 32 -6.44 1.98 -8.20
C VAL A 32 -6.34 3.50 -7.98
N GLN A 33 -5.65 4.21 -8.87
CA GLN A 33 -5.51 5.66 -8.80
C GLN A 33 -6.86 6.38 -8.88
N SER A 34 -7.74 5.97 -9.80
CA SER A 34 -9.08 6.53 -9.96
C SER A 34 -9.95 6.31 -8.71
N LEU A 35 -9.93 5.10 -8.15
CA LEU A 35 -10.65 4.77 -6.91
C LEU A 35 -10.14 5.61 -5.74
N THR A 36 -8.82 5.71 -5.58
CA THR A 36 -8.18 6.50 -4.52
C THR A 36 -8.56 7.98 -4.60
N GLN A 37 -8.42 8.58 -5.78
CA GLN A 37 -8.78 9.98 -6.00
C GLN A 37 -10.27 10.21 -5.76
N SER A 38 -11.15 9.34 -6.27
CA SER A 38 -12.58 9.47 -6.12
C SER A 38 -13.02 9.35 -4.66
N ALA A 39 -12.46 8.41 -3.92
CA ALA A 39 -12.76 8.23 -2.51
C ALA A 39 -12.30 9.43 -1.67
N PHE A 40 -11.09 9.93 -1.91
CA PHE A 40 -10.57 11.09 -1.20
C PHE A 40 -11.49 12.31 -1.40
N TRP A 41 -11.81 12.66 -2.65
CA TRP A 41 -12.63 13.83 -2.95
C TRP A 41 -14.08 13.66 -2.53
N ALA A 42 -14.64 12.44 -2.59
CA ALA A 42 -15.98 12.18 -2.06
C ALA A 42 -16.05 12.46 -0.55
N ASN A 43 -15.02 12.06 0.21
CA ASN A 43 -14.96 12.36 1.66
C ASN A 43 -14.81 13.87 1.93
N VAL A 44 -13.95 14.57 1.17
CA VAL A 44 -13.81 16.03 1.28
C VAL A 44 -15.15 16.73 1.03
N HIS A 45 -15.85 16.42 -0.05
CA HIS A 45 -17.14 17.02 -0.38
C HIS A 45 -18.21 16.68 0.67
N ALA A 46 -18.32 15.42 1.08
CA ALA A 46 -19.30 15.00 2.08
C ALA A 46 -19.09 15.69 3.44
N TRP A 47 -17.84 16.03 3.78
CA TRP A 47 -17.56 16.80 4.98
C TRP A 47 -17.95 18.29 4.81
N GLN A 48 -17.63 18.91 3.66
CA GLN A 48 -17.98 20.29 3.37
C GLN A 48 -19.50 20.52 3.37
N GLU A 49 -20.27 19.59 2.81
CA GLU A 49 -21.75 19.66 2.82
C GLU A 49 -22.33 19.75 4.23
N ARG A 50 -21.68 19.10 5.21
CA ARG A 50 -22.10 19.13 6.63
C ARG A 50 -21.57 20.33 7.39
N HIS A 51 -20.56 21.04 6.86
CA HIS A 51 -19.86 22.16 7.50
C HIS A 51 -19.86 23.36 6.59
N CYS A 52 -21.04 24.01 6.48
CA CYS A 52 -21.26 25.18 5.61
C CYS A 52 -20.24 26.29 5.91
N GLY A 53 -19.51 26.73 4.89
CA GLY A 53 -18.49 27.77 4.99
C GLY A 53 -17.06 27.27 5.24
N ALA A 54 -16.86 25.97 5.46
CA ALA A 54 -15.53 25.41 5.56
C ALA A 54 -14.81 25.42 4.20
N SER A 55 -13.53 25.78 4.22
CA SER A 55 -12.67 25.75 3.04
C SER A 55 -12.37 24.31 2.60
N GLU A 56 -11.97 24.13 1.35
CA GLU A 56 -11.54 22.83 0.82
C GLU A 56 -10.27 22.31 1.56
N GLN A 57 -9.39 23.22 1.99
CA GLN A 57 -8.22 22.90 2.81
C GLN A 57 -8.62 22.31 4.16
N GLU A 58 -9.56 22.95 4.88
CA GLU A 58 -10.04 22.47 6.17
C GLU A 58 -10.66 21.07 6.04
N ALA A 59 -11.46 20.85 4.99
CA ALA A 59 -12.05 19.55 4.70
C ALA A 59 -10.99 18.48 4.39
N ALA A 60 -10.00 18.80 3.56
CA ALA A 60 -8.92 17.89 3.22
C ALA A 60 -8.05 17.53 4.45
N VAL A 61 -7.74 18.49 5.31
CA VAL A 61 -7.04 18.26 6.59
C VAL A 61 -7.90 17.40 7.53
N HIS A 62 -9.23 17.59 7.51
CA HIS A 62 -10.13 16.73 8.30
C HIS A 62 -10.10 15.28 7.81
N VAL A 63 -10.18 15.04 6.49
CA VAL A 63 -10.06 13.69 5.90
C VAL A 63 -8.73 13.06 6.28
N LEU A 64 -7.63 13.82 6.23
CA LEU A 64 -6.32 13.38 6.67
C LEU A 64 -6.31 13.02 8.18
N SER A 65 -6.98 13.81 9.01
CA SER A 65 -7.11 13.54 10.45
C SER A 65 -7.84 12.24 10.73
N TYR A 66 -8.88 11.95 9.95
CA TYR A 66 -9.62 10.69 10.05
C TYR A 66 -8.77 9.48 9.60
N SER A 67 -8.03 9.64 8.50
CA SER A 67 -7.22 8.56 7.91
C SER A 67 -5.94 8.26 8.70
N TYR A 68 -5.26 9.31 9.22
CA TYR A 68 -3.90 9.18 9.77
C TYR A 68 -3.76 9.72 11.19
N GLY A 69 -4.85 10.14 11.78
CA GLY A 69 -4.91 10.62 13.16
C GLY A 69 -4.70 12.12 13.33
N PRO A 70 -5.22 12.69 14.44
CA PRO A 70 -5.26 14.14 14.66
C PRO A 70 -3.88 14.75 14.90
N GLY A 71 -2.91 13.98 15.38
CA GLY A 71 -1.54 14.47 15.61
C GLY A 71 -0.87 14.88 14.32
N LEU A 72 -0.91 14.02 13.29
CA LEU A 72 -0.34 14.29 11.99
C LEU A 72 -1.09 15.42 11.27
N ALA A 73 -2.43 15.43 11.35
CA ALA A 73 -3.25 16.48 10.76
C ALA A 73 -2.89 17.89 11.28
N LYS A 74 -2.64 18.05 12.58
CA LYS A 74 -2.19 19.32 13.17
C LYS A 74 -0.84 19.79 12.61
N LEU A 75 0.10 18.86 12.41
CA LEU A 75 1.39 19.18 11.83
C LEU A 75 1.24 19.62 10.38
N VAL A 76 0.39 18.94 9.61
CA VAL A 76 0.08 19.31 8.22
C VAL A 76 -0.58 20.68 8.18
N GLN A 77 -1.60 20.94 8.99
CA GLN A 77 -2.26 22.23 9.04
C GLN A 77 -1.27 23.35 9.30
N ALA A 78 -0.40 23.22 10.31
CA ALA A 78 0.62 24.20 10.62
C ALA A 78 1.67 24.39 9.49
N ALA A 79 1.93 23.35 8.70
CA ALA A 79 2.80 23.45 7.53
C ALA A 79 2.12 24.19 6.37
N LEU A 80 0.83 23.93 6.13
CA LEU A 80 0.05 24.61 5.09
C LEU A 80 -0.18 26.09 5.41
N GLU A 81 -0.37 26.46 6.67
CA GLU A 81 -0.49 27.86 7.11
C GLU A 81 0.80 28.67 6.85
N ARG A 82 1.96 28.02 6.81
CA ARG A 82 3.25 28.65 6.48
C ARG A 82 3.51 28.77 4.97
N ARG A 83 2.74 28.06 4.17
CA ARG A 83 2.69 28.19 2.70
C ARG A 83 1.59 29.19 2.34
N GLU A 84 1.61 29.71 1.11
CA GLU A 84 0.54 30.62 0.61
C GLU A 84 -0.80 29.91 0.33
N GLY A 85 -1.18 28.96 1.18
CA GLY A 85 -2.38 28.16 1.07
C GLY A 85 -2.16 26.83 0.35
N TRP A 86 -3.21 26.02 0.38
CA TRP A 86 -3.27 24.74 -0.32
C TRP A 86 -4.38 24.80 -1.38
N HIS A 87 -4.08 24.30 -2.55
CA HIS A 87 -5.01 24.22 -3.65
C HIS A 87 -5.19 22.79 -4.10
N ARG A 88 -6.41 22.43 -4.44
CA ARG A 88 -6.77 21.12 -4.96
C ARG A 88 -5.87 20.71 -6.12
N GLN A 89 -5.24 19.55 -5.99
CA GLN A 89 -4.45 18.92 -7.03
C GLN A 89 -5.04 17.54 -7.37
N PRO A 90 -4.96 17.10 -8.63
CA PRO A 90 -5.23 15.70 -8.95
C PRO A 90 -4.27 14.79 -8.19
N ILE A 91 -4.80 13.69 -7.62
CA ILE A 91 -3.96 12.70 -6.94
C ILE A 91 -3.38 11.76 -8.01
N ASP A 92 -2.14 12.04 -8.45
CA ASP A 92 -1.34 11.13 -9.26
C ASP A 92 -0.35 10.42 -8.33
N LEU A 93 -0.60 9.14 -8.03
CA LEU A 93 0.18 8.36 -7.07
C LEU A 93 1.65 8.25 -7.46
N LEU A 94 1.96 8.24 -8.78
CA LEU A 94 3.36 8.23 -9.24
C LEU A 94 4.03 9.59 -9.06
N ALA A 95 3.30 10.68 -9.31
CA ALA A 95 3.80 12.02 -9.03
C ALA A 95 4.04 12.24 -7.53
N VAL A 96 3.13 11.72 -6.68
CA VAL A 96 3.27 11.79 -5.22
C VAL A 96 4.56 11.13 -4.74
N MET A 97 4.92 9.96 -5.27
CA MET A 97 6.12 9.25 -4.84
C MET A 97 7.41 9.69 -5.55
N LEU A 98 7.30 10.44 -6.66
CA LEU A 98 8.44 10.76 -7.52
C LEU A 98 9.60 11.49 -6.81
N PRO A 99 9.36 12.49 -5.93
CA PRO A 99 10.46 13.14 -5.20
C PRO A 99 11.20 12.18 -4.26
N ALA A 100 10.47 11.31 -3.54
CA ALA A 100 11.08 10.30 -2.68
C ALA A 100 11.89 9.29 -3.50
N ARG A 101 11.32 8.82 -4.59
CA ARG A 101 11.98 7.92 -5.53
C ARG A 101 13.29 8.49 -6.06
N ARG A 102 13.29 9.76 -6.54
CA ARG A 102 14.49 10.43 -7.04
C ARG A 102 15.57 10.55 -5.96
N ALA A 103 15.17 10.96 -4.75
CA ALA A 103 16.10 11.05 -3.64
C ALA A 103 16.75 9.71 -3.30
N LEU A 104 16.00 8.61 -3.34
CA LEU A 104 16.53 7.25 -3.13
C LEU A 104 17.44 6.80 -4.25
N GLU A 105 17.07 7.08 -5.51
CA GLU A 105 17.90 6.77 -6.70
C GLU A 105 19.22 7.54 -6.69
N ASP A 106 19.20 8.84 -6.36
CA ASP A 106 20.40 9.68 -6.25
C ASP A 106 21.34 9.23 -5.13
N LEU A 107 20.78 8.70 -4.05
CA LEU A 107 21.53 8.12 -2.92
C LEU A 107 21.92 6.65 -3.14
N HIS A 108 21.55 6.05 -4.28
CA HIS A 108 21.76 4.63 -4.61
C HIS A 108 21.14 3.68 -3.56
N VAL A 109 20.03 4.10 -2.97
CA VAL A 109 19.30 3.31 -1.97
C VAL A 109 18.29 2.39 -2.66
N PRO A 110 18.37 1.06 -2.48
CA PRO A 110 17.39 0.13 -3.02
C PRO A 110 16.00 0.38 -2.42
N TYR A 111 14.98 0.35 -3.28
CA TYR A 111 13.59 0.48 -2.86
C TYR A 111 12.65 -0.30 -3.79
N TYR A 112 11.44 -0.55 -3.33
CA TYR A 112 10.35 -1.07 -4.16
C TYR A 112 8.97 -0.69 -3.60
N LEU A 113 7.97 -0.69 -4.47
CA LEU A 113 6.58 -0.42 -4.13
C LEU A 113 5.94 -1.70 -3.56
N GLY A 114 5.42 -1.60 -2.35
CA GLY A 114 4.73 -2.67 -1.62
C GLY A 114 3.27 -2.34 -1.30
N GLY A 115 2.80 -2.87 -0.20
CA GLY A 115 1.53 -2.53 0.45
C GLY A 115 0.27 -2.73 -0.40
N SER A 116 -0.72 -1.88 -0.14
CA SER A 116 -2.06 -1.97 -0.75
C SER A 116 -2.04 -1.79 -2.27
N ILE A 117 -1.14 -0.95 -2.80
CA ILE A 117 -0.99 -0.76 -4.24
C ILE A 117 -0.48 -2.04 -4.89
N ALA A 118 0.61 -2.62 -4.35
CA ALA A 118 1.16 -3.86 -4.90
C ALA A 118 0.14 -5.01 -4.84
N SER A 119 -0.56 -5.20 -3.72
CA SER A 119 -1.59 -6.22 -3.61
C SER A 119 -2.74 -6.01 -4.59
N SER A 120 -3.18 -4.76 -4.78
CA SER A 120 -4.19 -4.41 -5.79
C SER A 120 -3.73 -4.67 -7.23
N LEU A 121 -2.44 -4.51 -7.52
CA LEU A 121 -1.90 -4.82 -8.84
C LEU A 121 -1.79 -6.33 -9.10
N HIS A 122 -1.67 -7.12 -8.06
CA HIS A 122 -1.65 -8.58 -8.15
C HIS A 122 -3.02 -9.24 -7.94
N GLY A 123 -3.98 -8.54 -7.33
CA GLY A 123 -5.30 -9.05 -6.99
C GLY A 123 -6.44 -8.19 -7.52
N MET A 124 -7.48 -8.07 -6.70
CA MET A 124 -8.60 -7.18 -6.96
C MET A 124 -8.23 -5.74 -6.64
N GLN A 125 -8.60 -4.82 -7.53
CA GLN A 125 -8.26 -3.40 -7.37
C GLN A 125 -9.08 -2.78 -6.26
N GLN A 126 -8.38 -2.15 -5.31
CA GLN A 126 -8.94 -1.40 -4.20
C GLN A 126 -8.36 0.01 -4.19
N LEU A 127 -9.01 0.93 -3.46
CA LEU A 127 -8.42 2.24 -3.20
C LEU A 127 -7.16 2.08 -2.32
N ALA A 128 -6.15 2.90 -2.57
CA ALA A 128 -4.99 3.00 -1.73
C ALA A 128 -5.16 4.16 -0.73
N GLN A 129 -5.02 3.89 0.56
CA GLN A 129 -5.01 4.95 1.58
C GLN A 129 -3.64 5.64 1.65
N ASP A 130 -2.59 4.88 1.38
CA ASP A 130 -1.18 5.29 1.44
C ASP A 130 -0.38 4.60 0.34
N ILE A 131 0.88 5.01 0.20
CA ILE A 131 1.85 4.44 -0.72
C ILE A 131 2.97 3.85 0.13
N ASP A 132 3.14 2.53 0.12
CA ASP A 132 4.20 1.87 0.85
C ASP A 132 5.46 1.73 -0.02
N LEU A 133 6.52 2.44 0.32
CA LEU A 133 7.85 2.26 -0.23
C LEU A 133 8.70 1.47 0.75
N VAL A 134 9.05 0.24 0.38
CA VAL A 134 10.00 -0.58 1.14
C VAL A 134 11.40 -0.15 0.75
N VAL A 135 12.22 0.29 1.73
CA VAL A 135 13.46 1.00 1.49
C VAL A 135 14.59 0.43 2.36
N ASP A 136 15.69 0.08 1.76
CA ASP A 136 16.89 -0.39 2.47
C ASP A 136 17.77 0.79 2.91
N LEU A 137 17.37 1.46 3.98
CA LEU A 137 17.90 2.75 4.40
C LEU A 137 18.77 2.61 5.65
N ASP A 138 19.98 3.16 5.58
CA ASP A 138 20.88 3.32 6.72
C ASP A 138 20.71 4.71 7.38
N GLU A 139 20.94 4.79 8.68
CA GLU A 139 20.86 6.04 9.45
C GLU A 139 21.81 7.13 8.92
N GLN A 140 22.95 6.75 8.35
CA GLN A 140 23.94 7.69 7.79
C GLN A 140 23.42 8.40 6.52
N MET A 141 22.43 7.81 5.82
CA MET A 141 21.82 8.39 4.62
C MET A 141 20.73 9.42 4.94
N LEU A 142 20.19 9.39 6.15
CA LEU A 142 19.06 10.23 6.56
C LEU A 142 19.27 11.74 6.36
N PRO A 143 20.44 12.36 6.69
CA PRO A 143 20.61 13.80 6.48
C PRO A 143 20.44 14.20 5.01
N SER A 144 21.02 13.43 4.09
CA SER A 144 20.92 13.70 2.64
C SER A 144 19.50 13.46 2.13
N LEU A 145 18.85 12.40 2.60
CA LEU A 145 17.46 12.11 2.28
C LEU A 145 16.53 13.22 2.76
N PHE A 146 16.67 13.68 4.00
CA PHE A 146 15.85 14.76 4.56
C PHE A 146 16.01 16.07 3.80
N ALA A 147 17.24 16.41 3.41
CA ALA A 147 17.49 17.59 2.60
C ALA A 147 16.78 17.54 1.25
N ALA A 148 16.74 16.36 0.61
CA ALA A 148 16.07 16.16 -0.67
C ALA A 148 14.53 16.16 -0.54
N LEU A 149 13.99 15.65 0.57
CA LEU A 149 12.54 15.49 0.78
C LEU A 149 11.84 16.75 1.31
N GLY A 150 12.54 17.62 2.04
CA GLY A 150 11.95 18.69 2.85
C GLY A 150 11.13 19.73 2.08
N GLN A 151 11.29 19.85 0.76
CA GLN A 151 10.49 20.74 -0.09
C GLN A 151 9.14 20.13 -0.52
N HIS A 152 9.05 18.80 -0.53
CA HIS A 152 7.91 18.06 -1.08
C HIS A 152 7.05 17.42 0.00
N TYR A 153 7.68 17.05 1.12
CA TYR A 153 6.99 16.29 2.17
C TYR A 153 7.14 16.92 3.54
N LEU A 154 6.09 16.77 4.34
CA LEU A 154 6.15 16.93 5.78
C LEU A 154 6.49 15.60 6.43
N PHE A 155 7.47 15.57 7.31
CA PHE A 155 7.86 14.43 8.13
C PHE A 155 8.56 14.86 9.41
N ASN A 156 8.69 13.93 10.36
CA ASN A 156 9.41 14.15 11.61
C ASN A 156 10.76 13.43 11.56
N GLU A 157 11.86 14.18 11.51
CA GLU A 157 13.21 13.60 11.45
C GLU A 157 13.54 12.71 12.65
N GLY A 158 13.09 13.09 13.86
CA GLY A 158 13.33 12.30 15.07
C GLY A 158 12.60 10.96 15.05
N GLU A 159 11.37 10.93 14.54
CA GLU A 159 10.62 9.68 14.34
C GLU A 159 11.22 8.83 13.23
N ALA A 160 11.62 9.43 12.11
CA ALA A 160 12.28 8.73 11.03
C ALA A 160 13.58 8.05 11.49
N ARG A 161 14.43 8.76 12.29
CA ARG A 161 15.64 8.15 12.88
C ARG A 161 15.32 6.98 13.80
N LYS A 162 14.27 7.10 14.63
CA LYS A 162 13.82 5.99 15.49
C LYS A 162 13.33 4.80 14.66
N ALA A 163 12.58 5.06 13.60
CA ALA A 163 12.05 4.03 12.72
C ALA A 163 13.18 3.25 12.01
N VAL A 164 14.20 3.94 11.50
CA VAL A 164 15.36 3.30 10.86
C VAL A 164 16.11 2.41 11.85
N ARG A 165 16.36 2.87 13.08
CA ARG A 165 16.99 2.05 14.11
C ARG A 165 16.17 0.85 14.53
N ALA A 166 14.85 0.99 14.56
CA ALA A 166 13.93 -0.07 14.98
C ALA A 166 13.47 -0.97 13.83
N LEU A 167 13.87 -0.69 12.58
CA LEU A 167 13.41 -1.38 11.37
C LEU A 167 11.87 -1.45 11.29
N THR A 168 11.24 -0.27 11.45
CA THR A 168 9.79 -0.09 11.36
C THR A 168 9.44 0.78 10.14
N SER A 169 8.48 1.67 10.26
CA SER A 169 8.13 2.62 9.18
C SER A 169 7.98 4.04 9.72
N PHE A 170 8.12 5.02 8.83
CA PHE A 170 7.82 6.42 9.10
C PHE A 170 7.07 7.06 7.94
N PRO A 171 6.14 7.98 8.23
CA PRO A 171 5.33 8.63 7.21
C PRO A 171 6.01 9.86 6.62
N LEU A 172 5.80 10.05 5.32
CA LEU A 172 6.01 11.28 4.57
C LEU A 172 4.66 11.76 4.07
N ILE A 173 4.25 13.00 4.34
CA ILE A 173 3.01 13.56 3.80
C ILE A 173 3.35 14.48 2.65
N HIS A 174 2.90 14.13 1.45
CA HIS A 174 3.08 14.95 0.26
C HIS A 174 2.24 16.23 0.38
N LEU A 175 2.90 17.40 0.43
CA LEU A 175 2.26 18.67 0.82
C LEU A 175 1.23 19.19 -0.17
N ASP A 176 1.31 18.79 -1.45
CA ASP A 176 0.39 19.28 -2.46
C ASP A 176 -0.90 18.42 -2.55
N THR A 177 -0.82 17.12 -2.29
CA THR A 177 -1.97 16.19 -2.41
C THR A 177 -2.48 15.67 -1.08
N LEU A 178 -1.74 15.88 0.01
CA LEU A 178 -1.95 15.33 1.35
C LEU A 178 -1.93 13.79 1.41
N MET A 179 -1.46 13.14 0.36
CA MET A 179 -1.25 11.70 0.35
C MET A 179 -0.05 11.33 1.22
N LYS A 180 -0.21 10.22 1.95
CA LYS A 180 0.85 9.64 2.77
C LYS A 180 1.69 8.67 1.94
N VAL A 181 3.01 8.76 2.10
CA VAL A 181 3.96 7.74 1.67
C VAL A 181 4.61 7.17 2.92
N ASP A 182 4.43 5.89 3.17
CA ASP A 182 5.12 5.19 4.25
C ASP A 182 6.46 4.66 3.74
N VAL A 183 7.54 5.09 4.37
CA VAL A 183 8.87 4.49 4.18
C VAL A 183 8.97 3.32 5.14
N VAL A 184 8.92 2.11 4.60
CA VAL A 184 8.94 0.86 5.36
C VAL A 184 10.34 0.27 5.34
N LEU A 185 10.90 -0.02 6.52
CA LEU A 185 12.23 -0.60 6.65
C LEU A 185 12.09 -2.13 6.73
N PRO A 186 12.65 -2.88 5.75
CA PRO A 186 12.61 -4.33 5.79
C PRO A 186 13.51 -4.86 6.91
N LYS A 187 13.12 -5.99 7.49
CA LYS A 187 13.96 -6.68 8.46
C LYS A 187 15.01 -7.54 7.74
N PRO A 188 16.20 -7.77 8.33
CA PRO A 188 17.24 -8.61 7.75
C PRO A 188 16.92 -10.10 7.96
N GLU A 189 15.69 -10.52 7.65
CA GLU A 189 15.23 -11.90 7.77
C GLU A 189 15.44 -12.66 6.45
N ALA A 190 15.54 -13.99 6.54
CA ALA A 190 15.73 -14.83 5.36
C ALA A 190 14.58 -14.68 4.34
N PHE A 191 13.36 -14.44 4.83
CA PHE A 191 12.20 -14.18 4.02
C PHE A 191 12.37 -12.92 3.17
N ASP A 192 12.65 -11.78 3.81
CA ASP A 192 12.83 -10.50 3.10
C ASP A 192 13.97 -10.57 2.09
N THR A 193 15.08 -11.22 2.47
CA THR A 193 16.23 -11.41 1.58
C THR A 193 15.86 -12.24 0.34
N PHE A 194 15.08 -13.30 0.51
CA PHE A 194 14.64 -14.12 -0.61
C PHE A 194 13.63 -13.38 -1.49
N MET A 195 12.63 -12.71 -0.90
CA MET A 195 11.57 -12.03 -1.65
C MET A 195 12.10 -10.89 -2.50
N ARG A 196 13.15 -10.19 -2.06
CA ARG A 196 13.83 -9.16 -2.87
C ARG A 196 14.34 -9.69 -4.22
N GLN A 197 14.66 -10.98 -4.34
CA GLN A 197 15.10 -11.59 -5.61
C GLN A 197 13.94 -11.73 -6.62
N LEU A 198 12.70 -11.71 -6.11
CA LEU A 198 11.49 -11.82 -6.93
C LEU A 198 10.93 -10.47 -7.39
N ILE A 199 11.51 -9.35 -6.95
CA ILE A 199 11.12 -8.00 -7.37
C ILE A 199 11.33 -7.86 -8.87
N ARG A 200 10.36 -7.23 -9.55
CA ARG A 200 10.42 -6.90 -10.97
C ARG A 200 9.98 -5.46 -11.19
N CYS A 201 10.53 -4.84 -12.23
CA CYS A 201 10.13 -3.48 -12.61
C CYS A 201 8.94 -3.52 -13.56
N PHE A 202 7.96 -2.64 -13.32
CA PHE A 202 6.77 -2.49 -14.13
C PHE A 202 6.56 -1.04 -14.58
N THR A 203 6.16 -0.85 -15.83
CA THR A 203 5.68 0.44 -16.34
C THR A 203 4.21 0.57 -15.96
N LEU A 204 3.93 1.35 -14.92
CA LEU A 204 2.57 1.62 -14.44
C LEU A 204 1.90 2.73 -15.23
N ASP A 205 2.67 3.71 -15.71
CA ASP A 205 2.27 4.78 -16.61
C ASP A 205 3.48 5.20 -17.45
N GLU A 206 3.29 5.38 -18.74
CA GLU A 206 4.37 5.72 -19.71
C GLU A 206 5.02 7.09 -19.44
N ARG A 207 4.35 7.96 -18.68
CA ARG A 207 4.90 9.26 -18.25
C ARG A 207 6.03 9.14 -17.24
N TYR A 208 6.17 7.99 -16.60
CA TYR A 208 7.12 7.74 -15.53
C TYR A 208 8.01 6.54 -15.82
N PRO A 209 9.25 6.54 -15.33
CA PRO A 209 10.11 5.36 -15.43
C PRO A 209 9.48 4.13 -14.75
N PRO A 210 9.83 2.90 -15.17
CA PRO A 210 9.40 1.68 -14.52
C PRO A 210 9.73 1.70 -13.02
N ILE A 211 8.87 1.12 -12.19
CA ILE A 211 9.05 1.05 -10.75
C ILE A 211 9.24 -0.40 -10.30
N PRO A 212 10.20 -0.69 -9.39
CA PRO A 212 10.30 -2.00 -8.77
C PRO A 212 9.06 -2.24 -7.90
N LEU A 213 8.45 -3.42 -8.05
CA LEU A 213 7.21 -3.83 -7.38
C LEU A 213 7.43 -5.12 -6.61
N ALA A 214 6.90 -5.20 -5.40
CA ALA A 214 6.82 -6.44 -4.63
C ALA A 214 6.16 -7.55 -5.44
N SER A 215 6.62 -8.77 -5.29
CA SER A 215 6.02 -9.92 -5.99
C SER A 215 4.67 -10.32 -5.37
N ALA A 216 3.84 -11.02 -6.16
CA ALA A 216 2.60 -11.59 -5.63
C ALA A 216 2.87 -12.58 -4.48
N ALA A 217 3.96 -13.34 -4.57
CA ALA A 217 4.41 -14.28 -3.55
C ALA A 217 4.70 -13.58 -2.22
N GLU A 218 5.47 -12.48 -2.27
CA GLU A 218 5.79 -11.67 -1.10
C GLU A 218 4.53 -11.09 -0.45
N MET A 219 3.69 -10.46 -1.27
CA MET A 219 2.48 -9.81 -0.79
C MET A 219 1.50 -10.81 -0.16
N LEU A 220 1.34 -11.99 -0.75
CA LEU A 220 0.49 -13.05 -0.20
C LEU A 220 0.97 -13.53 1.16
N LEU A 221 2.24 -13.92 1.27
CA LEU A 221 2.80 -14.44 2.53
C LEU A 221 2.82 -13.37 3.63
N PHE A 222 3.17 -12.12 3.29
CA PHE A 222 3.12 -11.00 4.22
C PHE A 222 1.69 -10.77 4.75
N LYS A 223 0.69 -10.78 3.87
CA LYS A 223 -0.72 -10.61 4.25
C LYS A 223 -1.25 -11.77 5.09
N VAL A 224 -0.93 -13.00 4.73
CA VAL A 224 -1.31 -14.19 5.51
C VAL A 224 -0.70 -14.13 6.91
N GLN A 225 0.57 -13.73 7.03
CA GLN A 225 1.25 -13.56 8.32
C GLN A 225 0.61 -12.46 9.17
N ARG A 226 0.30 -11.31 8.54
CA ARG A 226 -0.39 -10.21 9.20
C ARG A 226 -1.79 -10.61 9.66
N TYR A 227 -2.56 -11.24 8.78
CA TYR A 227 -3.90 -11.71 9.09
C TYR A 227 -3.90 -12.67 10.29
N GLN A 228 -3.02 -13.69 10.29
CA GLN A 228 -2.92 -14.65 11.40
C GLN A 228 -2.52 -13.98 12.71
N ARG A 229 -1.57 -13.02 12.68
CA ARG A 229 -1.18 -12.26 13.86
C ARG A 229 -2.36 -11.46 14.42
N ASP A 230 -3.07 -10.76 13.55
CA ASP A 230 -4.17 -9.89 13.94
C ASP A 230 -5.39 -10.72 14.41
N GLU A 231 -5.65 -11.89 13.80
CA GLU A 231 -6.66 -12.85 14.28
C GLU A 231 -6.34 -13.37 15.69
N ARG A 232 -5.08 -13.67 15.99
CA ARG A 232 -4.64 -14.09 17.34
C ARG A 232 -4.77 -12.99 18.41
N LEU A 233 -4.69 -11.73 18.03
CA LEU A 233 -4.78 -10.58 18.94
C LEU A 233 -6.23 -10.11 19.16
N ARG A 234 -7.17 -10.53 18.35
CA ARG A 234 -8.58 -10.16 18.44
C ARG A 234 -9.26 -10.93 19.57
N THR A 235 -9.96 -10.17 20.40
CA THR A 235 -10.76 -10.71 21.51
C THR A 235 -12.25 -10.72 21.21
N ASP A 236 -12.69 -10.10 20.13
CA ASP A 236 -14.10 -9.92 19.75
C ASP A 236 -14.64 -11.02 18.82
N GLY A 237 -13.78 -11.91 18.32
CA GLY A 237 -14.16 -12.98 17.40
C GLY A 237 -14.56 -12.51 16.00
N MET A 238 -14.44 -11.20 15.69
CA MET A 238 -14.72 -10.68 14.34
C MET A 238 -13.56 -10.98 13.40
N GLN A 239 -13.87 -11.52 12.21
CA GLN A 239 -12.88 -11.70 11.16
C GLN A 239 -12.65 -10.38 10.41
N ASP A 240 -11.41 -10.14 9.97
CA ASP A 240 -11.11 -9.07 9.03
C ASP A 240 -11.45 -9.54 7.61
N ASP A 241 -12.70 -9.43 7.26
CA ASP A 241 -13.15 -9.85 5.94
C ASP A 241 -12.47 -9.07 4.81
N ALA A 242 -12.06 -7.83 5.05
CA ALA A 242 -11.37 -7.02 4.05
C ALA A 242 -9.97 -7.57 3.72
N GLU A 243 -9.16 -7.86 4.75
CA GLU A 243 -7.82 -8.44 4.56
C GLU A 243 -7.89 -9.86 4.00
N TRP A 244 -8.83 -10.66 4.50
CA TRP A 244 -9.05 -12.02 3.98
C TRP A 244 -9.46 -12.01 2.51
N ASN A 245 -10.39 -11.14 2.13
CA ASN A 245 -10.81 -10.98 0.75
C ASN A 245 -9.70 -10.50 -0.17
N ASP A 246 -8.77 -9.66 0.32
CA ASP A 246 -7.61 -9.24 -0.44
C ASP A 246 -6.66 -10.42 -0.72
N ILE A 247 -6.40 -11.27 0.29
CA ILE A 247 -5.65 -12.52 0.13
C ILE A 247 -6.31 -13.42 -0.92
N LEU A 248 -7.61 -13.67 -0.78
CA LEU A 248 -8.36 -14.51 -1.74
C LEU A 248 -8.35 -13.91 -3.14
N GLY A 249 -8.50 -12.59 -3.26
CA GLY A 249 -8.44 -11.88 -4.54
C GLY A 249 -7.10 -12.06 -5.25
N MET A 250 -5.99 -11.97 -4.51
CA MET A 250 -4.66 -12.22 -5.06
C MET A 250 -4.49 -13.68 -5.48
N LEU A 251 -4.87 -14.63 -4.63
CA LEU A 251 -4.81 -16.07 -4.96
C LEU A 251 -5.62 -16.40 -6.21
N LYS A 252 -6.84 -15.90 -6.31
CA LYS A 252 -7.71 -16.13 -7.47
C LYS A 252 -7.16 -15.52 -8.75
N VAL A 253 -6.59 -14.31 -8.68
CA VAL A 253 -6.03 -13.62 -9.86
C VAL A 253 -4.71 -14.24 -10.30
N GLN A 254 -3.82 -14.58 -9.38
CA GLN A 254 -2.46 -15.04 -9.66
C GLN A 254 -2.32 -16.56 -9.67
N GLY A 255 -3.31 -17.31 -9.15
CA GLY A 255 -3.19 -18.74 -8.90
C GLY A 255 -2.50 -19.57 -9.98
N PRO A 256 -2.80 -19.37 -11.29
CA PRO A 256 -2.14 -20.12 -12.37
C PRO A 256 -0.63 -19.85 -12.50
N ASP A 257 -0.16 -18.69 -12.03
CA ASP A 257 1.22 -18.20 -12.20
C ASP A 257 2.04 -18.33 -10.90
N LEU A 258 1.43 -18.79 -9.79
CA LEU A 258 2.08 -18.94 -8.50
C LEU A 258 2.80 -20.30 -8.38
N ASP A 259 4.02 -20.27 -7.86
CA ASP A 259 4.69 -21.46 -7.36
C ASP A 259 4.14 -21.80 -5.96
N LEU A 260 3.03 -22.57 -5.95
CA LEU A 260 2.35 -22.96 -4.71
C LEU A 260 3.24 -23.80 -3.79
N ALA A 261 4.14 -24.63 -4.35
CA ALA A 261 5.06 -25.45 -3.57
C ALA A 261 6.08 -24.56 -2.80
N LEU A 262 6.64 -23.56 -3.47
CA LEU A 262 7.52 -22.58 -2.85
C LEU A 262 6.78 -21.78 -1.75
N LEU A 263 5.54 -21.38 -2.03
CA LEU A 263 4.72 -20.63 -1.06
C LEU A 263 4.35 -21.49 0.16
N ALA A 264 4.05 -22.76 -0.02
CA ALA A 264 3.79 -23.69 1.08
C ALA A 264 5.04 -23.92 1.95
N GLU A 265 6.23 -24.01 1.34
CA GLU A 265 7.50 -24.11 2.07
C GLU A 265 7.71 -22.85 2.96
N TRP A 266 7.53 -21.67 2.40
CA TRP A 266 7.67 -20.43 3.15
C TRP A 266 6.58 -20.22 4.19
N ALA A 267 5.34 -20.63 3.91
CA ALA A 267 4.26 -20.62 4.89
C ALA A 267 4.59 -21.50 6.12
N GLY A 268 5.30 -22.63 5.88
CA GLY A 268 5.83 -23.46 6.96
C GLY A 268 6.93 -22.76 7.77
N LYS A 269 7.89 -22.09 7.11
CA LYS A 269 8.97 -21.35 7.78
C LYS A 269 8.49 -20.14 8.56
N LEU A 270 7.38 -19.52 8.12
CA LEU A 270 6.76 -18.35 8.76
C LEU A 270 5.71 -18.70 9.83
N ASP A 271 5.50 -20.00 10.12
CA ASP A 271 4.48 -20.50 11.07
C ASP A 271 3.04 -20.04 10.73
N VAL A 272 2.72 -20.02 9.42
CA VAL A 272 1.38 -19.63 8.91
C VAL A 272 0.73 -20.71 8.03
N ARG A 273 1.22 -21.95 8.11
CA ARG A 273 0.78 -23.06 7.24
C ARG A 273 -0.73 -23.29 7.27
N GLU A 274 -1.35 -23.32 8.45
CA GLU A 274 -2.78 -23.56 8.57
C GLU A 274 -3.62 -22.44 7.94
N THR A 275 -3.21 -21.19 8.15
CA THR A 275 -3.87 -20.01 7.56
C THR A 275 -3.69 -20.00 6.03
N TRP A 276 -2.51 -20.39 5.54
CA TRP A 276 -2.23 -20.54 4.12
C TRP A 276 -3.12 -21.61 3.48
N GLN A 277 -3.22 -22.81 4.07
CA GLN A 277 -4.07 -23.89 3.57
C GLN A 277 -5.54 -23.49 3.55
N ARG A 278 -6.02 -22.80 4.59
CA ARG A 278 -7.38 -22.24 4.62
C ARG A 278 -7.59 -21.26 3.46
N ALA A 279 -6.62 -20.39 3.18
CA ALA A 279 -6.72 -19.42 2.09
C ALA A 279 -6.77 -20.10 0.71
N LEU A 280 -5.97 -21.15 0.48
CA LEU A 280 -6.03 -21.93 -0.74
C LEU A 280 -7.39 -22.61 -0.92
N ALA A 281 -7.90 -23.27 0.11
CA ALA A 281 -9.21 -23.93 0.08
C ALA A 281 -10.34 -22.94 -0.22
N ASP A 282 -10.35 -21.77 0.45
CA ASP A 282 -11.34 -20.72 0.21
C ASP A 282 -11.21 -20.11 -1.19
N ALA A 283 -10.01 -19.98 -1.73
CA ALA A 283 -9.77 -19.52 -3.09
C ALA A 283 -10.14 -20.57 -4.15
N GLY A 284 -10.33 -21.84 -3.75
CA GLY A 284 -10.59 -22.96 -4.66
C GLY A 284 -9.34 -23.45 -5.38
N LEU A 285 -8.18 -23.30 -4.74
CA LEU A 285 -6.89 -23.84 -5.17
C LEU A 285 -6.54 -25.01 -4.28
N GLU A 286 -6.06 -26.10 -4.85
CA GLU A 286 -5.54 -27.26 -4.11
C GLU A 286 -4.02 -27.18 -4.05
N GLU A 287 -3.42 -27.60 -2.94
CA GLU A 287 -1.98 -27.84 -2.89
C GLU A 287 -1.64 -28.96 -3.88
N ALA A 288 -0.67 -28.73 -4.76
CA ALA A 288 -0.22 -29.70 -5.74
C ALA A 288 0.62 -30.82 -5.08
#